data_50ba4e57cd01fa9dbf7111475faf254b
#
_entry.id   50ba4e57cd01fa9dbf7111475faf254b
#
_cell.length_a   1.000
_cell.length_b   1.000
_cell.length_c   1.000
_cell.angle_alpha   90.00
_cell.angle_beta   90.00
_cell.angle_gamma   90.00
#
_symmetry.space_group_name_H-M   'P 1'
#
loop_
_entity.id
_entity.type
_entity.pdbx_description
1 polymer ?
#
loop_
_entity_poly.entity_id
_entity_poly.type
_entity_poly.pdbx_seq_one_letter_code
_entity_poly.pdbx_strand_id
1 'polypeptide(L)'
;MTSKVNAMGDNVQKSEHKNARSGVLAEADTLINGERQAHYGTPQVNFGVIAQMWSAYLGASVSPADVCNLMACLKIARLRNGAHRDSSIDGCGYLALGHELIADR
;
A
#
# COMPACT_ATOMS: atom_id res chain seq x y z
N MET A 1 -14.28 28.06 25.31
CA MET A 1 -12.95 27.49 25.37
C MET A 1 -11.91 28.58 25.32
N THR A 2 -10.83 28.40 26.07
CA THR A 2 -9.71 29.35 26.04
C THR A 2 -8.82 29.01 24.87
N SER A 3 -8.21 30.03 24.27
CA SER A 3 -7.30 29.82 23.14
C SER A 3 -6.07 29.00 23.52
N LYS A 4 -5.63 29.09 24.78
CA LYS A 4 -4.47 28.34 25.27
C LYS A 4 -4.72 26.83 25.26
N VAL A 5 -5.91 26.39 25.70
CA VAL A 5 -6.28 24.99 25.70
C VAL A 5 -6.42 24.48 24.25
N ASN A 6 -7.02 25.29 23.37
CA ASN A 6 -7.18 24.94 21.97
C ASN A 6 -5.81 24.78 21.27
N ALA A 7 -4.86 25.68 21.55
CA ALA A 7 -3.54 25.60 20.94
C ALA A 7 -2.79 24.33 21.38
N MET A 8 -2.90 23.94 22.64
CA MET A 8 -2.29 22.70 23.13
C MET A 8 -2.94 21.47 22.50
N GLY A 9 -4.27 21.46 22.40
CA GLY A 9 -4.99 20.38 21.76
C GLY A 9 -4.63 20.22 20.29
N ASP A 10 -4.52 21.33 19.56
CA ASP A 10 -4.13 21.32 18.15
C ASP A 10 -2.73 20.74 17.94
N ASN A 11 -1.77 21.10 18.81
CA ASN A 11 -0.40 20.59 18.72
C ASN A 11 -0.34 19.09 18.97
N VAL A 12 -1.08 18.59 19.96
CA VAL A 12 -1.15 17.14 20.26
C VAL A 12 -1.77 16.40 19.08
N GLN A 13 -2.88 16.90 18.52
CA GLN A 13 -3.54 16.27 17.38
C GLN A 13 -2.64 16.21 16.15
N LYS A 14 -1.90 17.29 15.86
CA LYS A 14 -0.95 17.31 14.72
C LYS A 14 0.13 16.27 14.89
N SER A 15 0.68 16.12 16.11
CA SER A 15 1.70 15.10 16.39
C SER A 15 1.16 13.69 16.23
N GLU A 16 -0.07 13.44 16.72
CA GLU A 16 -0.71 12.13 16.57
C GLU A 16 -1.01 11.81 15.13
N HIS A 17 -1.50 12.76 14.33
CA HIS A 17 -1.75 12.58 12.91
C HIS A 17 -0.46 12.28 12.15
N LYS A 18 0.60 13.02 12.44
CA LYS A 18 1.91 12.80 11.83
C LYS A 18 2.43 11.40 12.15
N ASN A 19 2.32 10.96 13.39
CA ASN A 19 2.76 9.64 13.82
C ASN A 19 1.95 8.54 13.14
N ALA A 20 0.65 8.75 12.97
CA ALA A 20 -0.22 7.78 12.30
C ALA A 20 0.21 7.57 10.84
N ARG A 21 0.41 8.63 10.07
CA ARG A 21 0.81 8.52 8.68
C ARG A 21 2.23 7.97 8.53
N SER A 22 3.16 8.38 9.39
CA SER A 22 4.53 7.88 9.39
C SER A 22 4.58 6.40 9.76
N GLY A 23 3.75 5.96 10.69
CA GLY A 23 3.65 4.56 11.09
C GLY A 23 3.15 3.68 9.96
N VAL A 24 2.15 4.13 9.20
CA VAL A 24 1.65 3.40 8.03
C VAL A 24 2.77 3.23 6.99
N LEU A 25 3.49 4.29 6.67
CA LEU A 25 4.56 4.23 5.67
C LEU A 25 5.71 3.35 6.12
N ALA A 26 6.12 3.46 7.39
CA ALA A 26 7.20 2.65 7.95
C ALA A 26 6.86 1.16 7.95
N GLU A 27 5.63 0.82 8.29
CA GLU A 27 5.18 -0.57 8.32
C GLU A 27 5.07 -1.14 6.91
N ALA A 28 4.60 -0.34 5.94
CA ALA A 28 4.59 -0.75 4.54
C ALA A 28 6.01 -1.03 4.03
N ASP A 29 6.96 -0.15 4.35
CA ASP A 29 8.36 -0.33 3.98
C ASP A 29 8.92 -1.63 4.53
N THR A 30 8.67 -1.92 5.80
CA THR A 30 9.13 -3.15 6.45
C THR A 30 8.56 -4.40 5.77
N LEU A 31 7.27 -4.39 5.46
CA LEU A 31 6.63 -5.54 4.83
C LEU A 31 7.18 -5.85 3.45
N ILE A 32 7.30 -4.85 2.59
CA ILE A 32 7.72 -5.08 1.20
C ILE A 32 9.21 -5.40 1.07
N ASN A 33 10.03 -4.97 2.02
CA ASN A 33 11.48 -5.19 1.98
C ASN A 33 11.96 -6.36 2.84
N GLY A 34 11.09 -6.93 3.64
CA GLY A 34 11.48 -8.00 4.56
C GLY A 34 10.70 -9.28 4.35
N GLU A 35 9.69 -9.47 5.17
CA GLU A 35 8.92 -10.70 5.27
C GLU A 35 8.31 -11.15 3.94
N ARG A 36 7.81 -10.19 3.15
CA ARG A 36 7.18 -10.52 1.87
C ARG A 36 8.17 -11.22 0.92
N GLN A 37 9.37 -10.69 0.79
CA GLN A 37 10.37 -11.29 -0.11
C GLN A 37 10.81 -12.67 0.37
N ALA A 38 10.88 -12.87 1.66
CA ALA A 38 11.25 -14.17 2.23
C ALA A 38 10.23 -15.25 1.87
N HIS A 39 8.94 -14.90 1.81
CA HIS A 39 7.87 -15.86 1.55
C HIS A 39 7.49 -16.01 0.09
N TYR A 40 7.57 -14.93 -0.69
CA TYR A 40 7.03 -14.90 -2.06
C TYR A 40 8.08 -14.75 -3.14
N GLY A 41 9.35 -14.59 -2.78
CA GLY A 41 10.41 -14.31 -3.74
C GLY A 41 10.42 -12.85 -4.19
N THR A 42 11.09 -12.59 -5.30
CA THR A 42 11.17 -11.22 -5.82
C THR A 42 9.82 -10.74 -6.34
N PRO A 43 9.57 -9.42 -6.32
CA PRO A 43 8.35 -8.88 -6.91
C PRO A 43 8.18 -9.25 -8.37
N GLN A 44 9.26 -9.24 -9.16
CA GLN A 44 9.22 -9.59 -10.57
C GLN A 44 8.66 -10.99 -10.79
N VAL A 45 9.11 -11.97 -10.02
CA VAL A 45 8.66 -13.35 -10.14
C VAL A 45 7.24 -13.51 -9.63
N ASN A 46 6.96 -13.02 -8.42
CA ASN A 46 5.65 -13.20 -7.80
C ASN A 46 4.54 -12.54 -8.63
N PHE A 47 4.69 -11.26 -8.93
CA PHE A 47 3.66 -10.53 -9.68
C PHE A 47 3.66 -10.90 -11.16
N GLY A 48 4.78 -11.40 -11.68
CA GLY A 48 4.86 -11.93 -13.04
C GLY A 48 3.95 -13.13 -13.24
N VAL A 49 3.95 -14.07 -12.29
CA VAL A 49 3.06 -15.24 -12.34
C VAL A 49 1.60 -14.82 -12.27
N ILE A 50 1.27 -13.92 -11.36
CA ILE A 50 -0.11 -13.43 -11.23
C ILE A 50 -0.54 -12.72 -12.52
N ALA A 51 0.34 -11.90 -13.08
CA ALA A 51 0.04 -11.17 -14.32
C ALA A 51 -0.28 -12.12 -15.47
N GLN A 52 0.46 -13.23 -15.57
CA GLN A 52 0.18 -14.25 -16.60
C GLN A 52 -1.20 -14.88 -16.40
N MET A 53 -1.52 -15.23 -15.16
CA MET A 53 -2.82 -15.84 -14.85
C MET A 53 -3.97 -14.88 -15.13
N TRP A 54 -3.83 -13.62 -14.71
CA TRP A 54 -4.87 -12.62 -14.95
C TRP A 54 -5.02 -12.30 -16.44
N SER A 55 -3.91 -12.22 -17.16
CA SER A 55 -3.94 -12.00 -18.63
C SER A 55 -4.70 -13.11 -19.33
N ALA A 56 -4.45 -14.35 -18.95
CA ALA A 56 -5.14 -15.51 -19.54
C ALA A 56 -6.63 -15.47 -19.23
N TYR A 57 -6.98 -15.19 -17.99
CA TYR A 57 -8.39 -15.15 -17.57
C TYR A 57 -9.18 -14.04 -18.27
N LEU A 58 -8.58 -12.86 -18.35
CA LEU A 58 -9.24 -11.68 -18.92
C LEU A 58 -9.18 -11.63 -20.45
N GLY A 59 -8.27 -12.38 -21.07
CA GLY A 59 -8.03 -12.26 -22.50
C GLY A 59 -7.42 -10.92 -22.88
N ALA A 60 -6.65 -10.31 -21.98
CA ALA A 60 -6.03 -9.00 -22.16
C ALA A 60 -4.66 -8.99 -21.53
N SER A 61 -3.78 -8.11 -21.99
CA SER A 61 -2.43 -8.02 -21.45
C SER A 61 -2.43 -7.28 -20.09
N VAL A 62 -1.99 -7.98 -19.05
CA VAL A 62 -1.84 -7.44 -17.70
C VAL A 62 -0.37 -7.56 -17.32
N SER A 63 0.27 -6.45 -16.95
CA SER A 63 1.67 -6.45 -16.53
C SER A 63 1.78 -6.69 -15.02
N PRO A 64 2.97 -7.05 -14.52
CA PRO A 64 3.20 -7.14 -13.06
C PRO A 64 2.87 -5.83 -12.34
N ALA A 65 3.21 -4.69 -12.93
CA ALA A 65 2.86 -3.39 -12.35
C ALA A 65 1.34 -3.20 -12.29
N ASP A 66 0.60 -3.65 -13.32
CA ASP A 66 -0.86 -3.58 -13.32
C ASP A 66 -1.46 -4.39 -12.19
N VAL A 67 -0.90 -5.58 -11.91
CA VAL A 67 -1.34 -6.41 -10.77
C VAL A 67 -1.22 -5.64 -9.47
N CYS A 68 -0.07 -5.02 -9.23
CA CYS A 68 0.15 -4.23 -8.02
C CYS A 68 -0.86 -3.08 -7.90
N ASN A 69 -1.08 -2.34 -8.98
CA ASN A 69 -1.99 -1.21 -8.98
C ASN A 69 -3.44 -1.66 -8.76
N LEU A 70 -3.83 -2.78 -9.34
CA LEU A 70 -5.17 -3.35 -9.14
C LEU A 70 -5.36 -3.83 -7.71
N MET A 71 -4.34 -4.42 -7.11
CA MET A 71 -4.37 -4.81 -5.70
C MET A 71 -4.48 -3.58 -4.79
N ALA A 72 -3.79 -2.49 -5.14
CA ALA A 72 -3.95 -1.23 -4.42
C ALA A 72 -5.40 -0.73 -4.50
N CYS A 73 -6.03 -0.83 -5.67
CA CYS A 73 -7.45 -0.48 -5.83
C CYS A 73 -8.35 -1.32 -4.92
N LEU A 74 -8.07 -2.62 -4.79
CA LEU A 74 -8.82 -3.49 -3.88
C LEU A 74 -8.71 -2.99 -2.43
N LYS A 75 -7.52 -2.60 -2.02
CA LYS A 75 -7.30 -2.10 -0.66
C LYS A 75 -8.00 -0.76 -0.43
N ILE A 76 -7.99 0.12 -1.43
CA ILE A 76 -8.72 1.39 -1.38
C ILE A 76 -10.24 1.13 -1.23
N ALA A 77 -10.76 0.15 -1.96
CA ALA A 77 -12.17 -0.19 -1.88
C ALA A 77 -12.59 -0.61 -0.46
N ARG A 78 -11.71 -1.28 0.27
CA ARG A 78 -11.95 -1.67 1.67
C ARG A 78 -12.08 -0.46 2.60
N LEU A 79 -11.39 0.63 2.28
CA LEU A 79 -11.41 1.85 3.10
C LEU A 79 -12.75 2.59 3.03
N ARG A 80 -13.62 2.27 2.08
CA ARG A 80 -14.95 2.87 1.99
C ARG A 80 -15.81 2.57 3.22
N ASN A 81 -15.54 1.47 3.91
CA ASN A 81 -16.31 1.04 5.08
C ASN A 81 -15.77 1.60 6.40
N GLY A 82 -14.83 2.53 6.33
CA GLY A 82 -14.22 3.16 7.48
C GLY A 82 -12.73 2.96 7.52
N ALA A 83 -12.09 3.46 8.58
CA ALA A 83 -10.65 3.36 8.74
C ALA A 83 -10.25 1.90 8.94
N HIS A 84 -9.31 1.43 8.13
CA HIS A 84 -8.76 0.08 8.22
C HIS A 84 -7.26 0.18 7.98
N ARG A 85 -6.50 0.19 9.07
CA ARG A 85 -5.07 0.47 9.04
C ARG A 85 -4.31 -0.49 8.12
N ASP A 86 -4.62 -1.77 8.17
CA ASP A 86 -3.94 -2.78 7.34
C ASP A 86 -4.17 -2.52 5.85
N SER A 87 -5.34 -2.06 5.46
CA SER A 87 -5.61 -1.72 4.05
C SER A 87 -4.80 -0.53 3.58
N SER A 88 -4.60 0.47 4.44
CA SER A 88 -3.73 1.62 4.13
C SER A 88 -2.28 1.17 3.96
N ILE A 89 -1.80 0.32 4.85
CA ILE A 89 -0.44 -0.23 4.79
C ILE A 89 -0.25 -1.05 3.52
N ASP A 90 -1.17 -1.97 3.24
CA ASP A 90 -1.10 -2.83 2.06
C ASP A 90 -1.19 -2.01 0.77
N GLY A 91 -2.07 -1.03 0.73
CA GLY A 91 -2.21 -0.14 -0.43
C GLY A 91 -0.93 0.60 -0.75
N CYS A 92 -0.27 1.15 0.27
CA CYS A 92 1.03 1.81 0.13
C CYS A 92 2.08 0.84 -0.40
N GLY A 93 2.11 -0.38 0.13
CA GLY A 93 3.05 -1.42 -0.28
C GLY A 93 2.87 -1.80 -1.75
N TYR A 94 1.64 -2.03 -2.18
CA TYR A 94 1.37 -2.38 -3.58
C TYR A 94 1.73 -1.25 -4.52
N LEU A 95 1.46 0.00 -4.17
CA LEU A 95 1.83 1.13 -5.01
C LEU A 95 3.35 1.26 -5.14
N ALA A 96 4.09 1.05 -4.06
CA ALA A 96 5.55 1.09 -4.08
C ALA A 96 6.13 -0.03 -4.95
N LEU A 97 5.61 -1.25 -4.79
CA LEU A 97 6.02 -2.41 -5.61
C LEU A 97 5.66 -2.20 -7.09
N GLY A 98 4.49 -1.65 -7.35
CA GLY A 98 4.07 -1.32 -8.70
C GLY A 98 4.98 -0.31 -9.38
N HIS A 99 5.44 0.67 -8.62
CA HIS A 99 6.40 1.65 -9.13
C HIS A 99 7.73 0.98 -9.54
N GLU A 100 8.23 0.07 -8.72
CA GLU A 100 9.45 -0.67 -9.04
C GLU A 100 9.30 -1.45 -10.34
N LEU A 101 8.12 -2.05 -10.57
CA LEU A 101 7.86 -2.94 -11.68
C LEU A 101 7.42 -2.21 -12.97
N ILE A 102 7.24 -0.91 -12.92
CA ILE A 102 6.71 -0.15 -14.06
C ILE A 102 7.64 -0.21 -15.27
N ALA A 103 8.93 -0.37 -15.04
CA ALA A 103 9.92 -0.50 -16.12
C ALA A 103 9.80 -1.81 -16.89
N ASP A 104 9.11 -2.80 -16.31
CA ASP A 104 8.92 -4.13 -16.93
C ASP A 104 7.60 -4.24 -17.71
N ARG A 105 6.93 -3.13 -17.85
CA ARG A 105 5.65 -3.06 -18.55
C ARG A 105 5.72 -3.37 -20.03
#